data_560c16854a3c44d61e8ba46a2a5a8633
#
_entry.id   560c16854a3c44d61e8ba46a2a5a8633
#
_cell.length_a   1.000
_cell.length_b   1.000
_cell.length_c   1.000
_cell.angle_alpha   90.00
_cell.angle_beta   90.00
_cell.angle_gamma   90.00
#
_symmetry.space_group_name_H-M   'P 1'
#
loop_
_entity.id
_entity.type
_entity.pdbx_description
1 polymer ?
#
loop_
_entity_poly.entity_id
_entity_poly.type
_entity_poly.pdbx_seq_one_letter_code
_entity_poly.pdbx_strand_id
1 'polypeptide(L)'
;MEAKRYNTFYTPVGLLNVAHLGHGSVHIEGEGMHIYVDPYNDAYDFTGMKKADLILLTHAHTDHYDCEAIKKIATPNTKFVVSKGVGTCLDNDLLRMRIDVDNNPLNVDPSTNLENMKKSIAFLQLCSVAVMQNGDKVKARGVEIEATPAYNVEQKRDNGHPFHIKGEGNGYILNFGGFKVYFAGDTEFVPEMAAGKGADIAFLPKNLP
;
A
#
# COMPACT_ATOMS: atom_id res chain seq x y z
N MET A 1 -24.01 5.20 -1.31
CA MET A 1 -22.60 5.21 -1.80
C MET A 1 -22.32 6.58 -2.41
N GLU A 2 -21.39 7.31 -1.84
CA GLU A 2 -20.91 8.55 -2.49
C GLU A 2 -20.26 8.18 -3.83
N ALA A 3 -20.57 8.97 -4.86
CA ALA A 3 -19.99 8.74 -6.17
C ALA A 3 -18.46 9.00 -6.08
N LYS A 4 -17.67 8.09 -6.60
CA LYS A 4 -16.21 8.28 -6.74
C LYS A 4 -15.94 9.59 -7.45
N ARG A 5 -15.17 10.47 -6.82
CA ARG A 5 -14.69 11.69 -7.46
C ARG A 5 -13.28 11.42 -7.98
N TYR A 6 -13.15 11.25 -9.28
CA TYR A 6 -11.85 11.23 -9.94
C TYR A 6 -11.41 12.67 -10.28
N ASN A 7 -10.15 12.93 -9.99
CA ASN A 7 -9.45 14.05 -10.59
C ASN A 7 -8.68 13.55 -11.81
N THR A 8 -8.85 14.21 -12.94
CA THR A 8 -8.20 13.83 -14.20
C THR A 8 -6.98 14.71 -14.45
N PHE A 9 -5.87 14.08 -14.77
CA PHE A 9 -4.58 14.72 -15.06
C PHE A 9 -4.11 14.33 -16.47
N TYR A 10 -3.59 15.33 -17.19
CA TYR A 10 -2.92 15.11 -18.47
C TYR A 10 -1.45 14.81 -18.20
N THR A 11 -0.97 13.67 -18.64
CA THR A 11 0.40 13.23 -18.43
C THR A 11 1.09 12.89 -19.75
N PRO A 12 2.41 12.77 -19.80
CA PRO A 12 3.12 12.36 -21.04
C PRO A 12 2.72 10.97 -21.56
N VAL A 13 2.14 10.13 -20.70
CA VAL A 13 1.68 8.78 -21.07
C VAL A 13 0.15 8.69 -21.26
N GLY A 14 -0.56 9.81 -21.32
CA GLY A 14 -2.00 9.85 -21.48
C GLY A 14 -2.74 10.38 -20.25
N LEU A 15 -4.04 10.12 -20.18
CA LEU A 15 -4.89 10.58 -19.07
C LEU A 15 -4.75 9.67 -17.85
N LEU A 16 -4.54 10.26 -16.67
CA LEU A 16 -4.66 9.59 -15.40
C LEU A 16 -5.88 10.12 -14.63
N ASN A 17 -6.75 9.21 -14.24
CA ASN A 17 -7.84 9.47 -13.32
C ASN A 17 -7.44 8.98 -11.93
N VAL A 18 -7.40 9.85 -10.97
CA VAL A 18 -6.94 9.55 -9.60
C VAL A 18 -8.07 9.81 -8.62
N ALA A 19 -8.40 8.82 -7.80
CA ALA A 19 -9.42 8.91 -6.76
C ALA A 19 -8.84 8.50 -5.41
N HIS A 20 -8.95 9.38 -4.41
CA HIS A 20 -8.78 9.02 -3.01
C HIS A 20 -10.07 8.35 -2.53
N LEU A 21 -9.96 7.09 -2.08
CA LEU A 21 -11.12 6.27 -1.70
C LEU A 21 -11.43 6.33 -0.19
N GLY A 22 -10.53 6.91 0.58
CA GLY A 22 -10.59 7.03 2.02
C GLY A 22 -9.40 6.37 2.70
N HIS A 23 -9.07 6.82 3.91
CA HIS A 23 -7.88 6.41 4.65
C HIS A 23 -6.61 6.52 3.76
N GLY A 24 -5.79 5.48 3.67
CA GLY A 24 -4.65 5.39 2.74
C GLY A 24 -5.01 4.92 1.33
N SER A 25 -6.28 4.56 1.09
CA SER A 25 -6.69 3.89 -0.16
C SER A 25 -6.80 4.85 -1.33
N VAL A 26 -6.07 4.55 -2.41
CA VAL A 26 -6.11 5.32 -3.66
C VAL A 26 -6.31 4.38 -4.85
N HIS A 27 -7.10 4.83 -5.83
CA HIS A 27 -7.24 4.19 -7.13
C HIS A 27 -6.75 5.12 -8.22
N ILE A 28 -5.90 4.60 -9.10
CA ILE A 28 -5.43 5.27 -10.32
C ILE A 28 -5.89 4.45 -11.52
N GLU A 29 -6.48 5.13 -12.49
CA GLU A 29 -6.86 4.57 -13.78
C GLU A 29 -6.19 5.35 -14.89
N GLY A 30 -5.47 4.66 -15.77
CA GLY A 30 -4.85 5.26 -16.95
C GLY A 30 -4.38 4.21 -17.93
N GLU A 31 -4.47 4.50 -19.25
CA GLU A 31 -4.04 3.60 -20.33
C GLU A 31 -4.67 2.19 -20.23
N GLY A 32 -5.92 2.12 -19.74
CA GLY A 32 -6.64 0.86 -19.52
C GLY A 32 -6.15 0.03 -18.32
N MET A 33 -5.26 0.59 -17.51
CA MET A 33 -4.68 -0.05 -16.32
C MET A 33 -5.34 0.48 -15.05
N HIS A 34 -5.56 -0.41 -14.07
CA HIS A 34 -6.10 -0.11 -12.76
C HIS A 34 -5.06 -0.40 -11.68
N ILE A 35 -4.63 0.65 -10.99
CA ILE A 35 -3.65 0.59 -9.90
C ILE A 35 -4.36 0.93 -8.59
N TYR A 36 -4.12 0.14 -7.55
CA TYR A 36 -4.60 0.41 -6.20
C TYR A 36 -3.44 0.51 -5.23
N VAL A 37 -3.54 1.47 -4.32
CA VAL A 37 -2.61 1.63 -3.20
C VAL A 37 -3.41 1.41 -1.93
N ASP A 38 -2.91 0.56 -1.03
CA ASP A 38 -3.45 0.28 0.30
C ASP A 38 -4.98 0.12 0.34
N PRO A 39 -5.56 -0.84 -0.40
CA PRO A 39 -7.01 -1.03 -0.42
C PRO A 39 -7.51 -1.50 0.95
N TYR A 40 -8.47 -0.74 1.54
CA TYR A 40 -9.03 -0.97 2.86
C TYR A 40 -10.57 -0.92 2.84
N ASN A 41 -11.22 -2.01 3.24
CA ASN A 41 -12.66 -2.22 3.11
C ASN A 41 -13.49 -1.29 4.00
N ASP A 42 -13.01 -0.96 5.20
CA ASP A 42 -13.76 -0.08 6.10
C ASP A 42 -13.75 1.36 5.60
N ALA A 43 -12.72 1.74 4.82
CA ALA A 43 -12.66 3.06 4.19
C ALA A 43 -13.51 3.12 2.91
N TYR A 44 -13.60 2.00 2.14
CA TYR A 44 -14.31 1.96 0.87
C TYR A 44 -14.76 0.54 0.49
N ASP A 45 -15.98 0.40 -0.01
CA ASP A 45 -16.45 -0.90 -0.55
C ASP A 45 -15.90 -1.15 -1.96
N PHE A 46 -14.98 -2.10 -2.06
CA PHE A 46 -14.37 -2.52 -3.32
C PHE A 46 -15.23 -3.47 -4.16
N THR A 47 -16.46 -3.79 -3.71
CA THR A 47 -17.39 -4.65 -4.46
C THR A 47 -17.73 -4.01 -5.79
N GLY A 48 -17.55 -4.75 -6.90
CA GLY A 48 -17.83 -4.27 -8.26
C GLY A 48 -16.81 -3.29 -8.83
N MET A 49 -15.70 -3.01 -8.11
CA MET A 49 -14.56 -2.27 -8.66
C MET A 49 -13.90 -3.04 -9.82
N LYS A 50 -13.26 -2.32 -10.72
CA LYS A 50 -12.42 -2.91 -11.76
C LYS A 50 -11.30 -3.73 -11.15
N LYS A 51 -10.93 -4.83 -11.79
CA LYS A 51 -9.83 -5.68 -11.32
C LYS A 51 -8.50 -4.94 -11.44
N ALA A 52 -7.64 -5.16 -10.46
CA ALA A 52 -6.33 -4.53 -10.38
C ALA A 52 -5.34 -5.17 -11.37
N ASP A 53 -4.63 -4.34 -12.10
CA ASP A 53 -3.40 -4.72 -12.80
C ASP A 53 -2.19 -4.67 -11.86
N LEU A 54 -2.21 -3.71 -10.93
CA LEU A 54 -1.15 -3.47 -9.96
C LEU A 54 -1.75 -3.07 -8.60
N ILE A 55 -1.22 -3.67 -7.53
CA ILE A 55 -1.52 -3.29 -6.15
C ILE A 55 -0.20 -2.96 -5.46
N LEU A 56 -0.15 -1.79 -4.81
CA LEU A 56 0.96 -1.39 -3.95
C LEU A 56 0.51 -1.45 -2.50
N LEU A 57 1.36 -2.00 -1.63
CA LEU A 57 1.12 -2.07 -0.18
C LEU A 57 2.29 -1.42 0.55
N THR A 58 1.99 -0.34 1.27
CA THR A 58 3.01 0.48 1.94
C THR A 58 3.59 -0.23 3.16
N HIS A 59 2.76 -0.87 3.97
CA HIS A 59 3.17 -1.60 5.17
C HIS A 59 2.14 -2.67 5.59
N ALA A 60 2.42 -3.41 6.66
CA ALA A 60 1.68 -4.61 7.02
C ALA A 60 0.52 -4.39 8.00
N HIS A 61 0.17 -3.16 8.37
CA HIS A 61 -0.99 -2.90 9.20
C HIS A 61 -2.29 -3.23 8.46
N THR A 62 -3.32 -3.65 9.19
CA THR A 62 -4.56 -4.20 8.62
C THR A 62 -5.39 -3.17 7.84
N ASP A 63 -5.24 -1.90 8.14
CA ASP A 63 -5.86 -0.76 7.47
C ASP A 63 -5.14 -0.33 6.18
N HIS A 64 -4.03 -1.00 5.84
CA HIS A 64 -3.28 -0.86 4.58
C HIS A 64 -3.12 -2.19 3.84
N TYR A 65 -2.99 -3.30 4.57
CA TYR A 65 -2.93 -4.65 4.02
C TYR A 65 -4.22 -5.41 4.37
N ASP A 66 -5.32 -5.04 3.73
CA ASP A 66 -6.64 -5.68 3.91
C ASP A 66 -6.87 -6.76 2.86
N CYS A 67 -6.81 -7.99 3.31
CA CYS A 67 -6.99 -9.17 2.48
C CYS A 67 -8.37 -9.28 1.85
N GLU A 68 -9.42 -8.81 2.51
CA GLU A 68 -10.78 -8.86 1.99
C GLU A 68 -11.00 -7.81 0.90
N ALA A 69 -10.41 -6.62 1.04
CA ALA A 69 -10.38 -5.63 -0.04
C ALA A 69 -9.61 -6.16 -1.25
N ILE A 70 -8.41 -6.73 -1.02
CA ILE A 70 -7.56 -7.30 -2.08
C ILE A 70 -8.28 -8.38 -2.86
N LYS A 71 -8.96 -9.32 -2.22
CA LYS A 71 -9.72 -10.41 -2.89
C LYS A 71 -10.81 -9.89 -3.83
N LYS A 72 -11.41 -8.73 -3.52
CA LYS A 72 -12.44 -8.15 -4.37
C LYS A 72 -11.91 -7.62 -5.69
N ILE A 73 -10.65 -7.14 -5.72
CA ILE A 73 -10.04 -6.47 -6.87
C ILE A 73 -8.93 -7.25 -7.55
N ALA A 74 -8.20 -8.11 -6.85
CA ALA A 74 -7.10 -8.87 -7.42
C ALA A 74 -7.56 -10.04 -8.30
N THR A 75 -6.66 -10.48 -9.17
CA THR A 75 -6.73 -11.69 -9.99
C THR A 75 -5.36 -12.36 -10.01
N PRO A 76 -5.22 -13.60 -10.50
CA PRO A 76 -3.90 -14.24 -10.67
C PRO A 76 -2.92 -13.43 -11.55
N ASN A 77 -3.44 -12.53 -12.40
CA ASN A 77 -2.63 -11.66 -13.26
C ASN A 77 -2.23 -10.33 -12.59
N THR A 78 -2.79 -10.03 -11.43
CA THR A 78 -2.45 -8.82 -10.67
C THR A 78 -1.00 -8.88 -10.22
N LYS A 79 -0.26 -7.80 -10.40
CA LYS A 79 1.08 -7.63 -9.85
C LYS A 79 1.02 -6.91 -8.52
N PHE A 80 1.89 -7.32 -7.60
CA PHE A 80 2.02 -6.69 -6.30
C PHE A 80 3.40 -6.07 -6.16
N VAL A 81 3.43 -4.86 -5.62
CA VAL A 81 4.63 -4.18 -5.16
C VAL A 81 4.42 -3.90 -3.68
N VAL A 82 5.26 -4.48 -2.85
CA VAL A 82 5.03 -4.49 -1.40
C VAL A 82 6.30 -4.11 -0.64
N SER A 83 6.12 -3.58 0.57
CA SER A 83 7.24 -3.32 1.47
C SER A 83 7.84 -4.62 2.01
N LYS A 84 9.03 -4.51 2.60
CA LYS A 84 9.70 -5.61 3.30
C LYS A 84 8.82 -6.20 4.39
N GLY A 85 8.12 -5.37 5.19
CA GLY A 85 7.23 -5.83 6.24
C GLY A 85 6.09 -6.70 5.69
N VAL A 86 5.44 -6.28 4.60
CA VAL A 86 4.42 -7.09 3.91
C VAL A 86 5.04 -8.36 3.33
N GLY A 87 6.20 -8.27 2.68
CA GLY A 87 6.93 -9.43 2.13
C GLY A 87 7.24 -10.46 3.21
N THR A 88 7.68 -10.02 4.39
CA THR A 88 7.91 -10.89 5.54
C THR A 88 6.63 -11.60 6.01
N CYS A 89 5.49 -10.91 5.96
CA CYS A 89 4.20 -11.52 6.25
C CYS A 89 3.79 -12.57 5.22
N LEU A 90 4.14 -12.37 3.94
CA LEU A 90 3.83 -13.31 2.86
C LEU A 90 4.70 -14.59 2.93
N ASP A 91 5.98 -14.45 3.30
CA ASP A 91 6.95 -15.54 3.32
C ASP A 91 6.93 -16.35 4.61
N ASN A 92 6.47 -15.75 5.69
CA ASN A 92 6.57 -16.32 7.01
C ASN A 92 5.22 -16.66 7.61
N ASP A 93 5.31 -17.63 8.50
CA ASP A 93 4.30 -18.12 9.38
C ASP A 93 3.22 -17.07 9.71
N LEU A 94 1.99 -17.43 9.52
CA LEU A 94 0.79 -16.68 9.90
C LEU A 94 0.83 -16.12 11.34
N LEU A 95 1.69 -16.69 12.17
CA LEU A 95 1.93 -16.19 13.52
C LEU A 95 2.54 -14.77 13.52
N ARG A 96 3.38 -14.46 12.56
CA ARG A 96 4.02 -13.13 12.46
C ARG A 96 3.09 -12.04 11.98
N MET A 97 2.07 -12.39 11.21
CA MET A 97 1.03 -11.43 10.82
C MET A 97 0.13 -11.00 12.00
N ARG A 98 0.17 -11.72 13.11
CA ARG A 98 -0.59 -11.44 14.34
C ARG A 98 0.17 -10.62 15.36
N ILE A 99 1.42 -10.39 15.09
CA ILE A 99 2.32 -9.61 15.94
C ILE A 99 2.66 -8.39 15.11
N ASP A 100 2.26 -7.21 15.58
CA ASP A 100 2.75 -6.01 14.97
C ASP A 100 4.28 -5.97 15.13
N VAL A 101 4.92 -5.04 14.46
CA VAL A 101 6.39 -4.88 14.51
C VAL A 101 6.97 -4.77 15.92
N ASP A 102 6.14 -4.57 16.93
CA ASP A 102 6.51 -4.44 18.34
C ASP A 102 6.24 -5.70 19.18
N ASN A 103 5.88 -6.81 18.55
CA ASN A 103 5.40 -8.03 19.22
C ASN A 103 4.11 -7.84 20.01
N ASN A 104 3.34 -6.80 19.76
CA ASN A 104 2.00 -6.68 20.31
C ASN A 104 1.05 -7.58 19.56
N PRO A 105 0.26 -8.43 20.23
CA PRO A 105 -0.82 -9.13 19.54
C PRO A 105 -1.79 -8.09 18.99
N LEU A 106 -1.98 -8.09 17.69
CA LEU A 106 -3.08 -7.32 17.09
C LEU A 106 -4.36 -7.71 17.83
N ASN A 107 -5.15 -6.72 18.27
CA ASN A 107 -6.44 -6.92 18.93
C ASN A 107 -7.47 -7.48 17.92
N VAL A 108 -7.21 -8.65 17.42
CA VAL A 108 -8.04 -9.30 16.42
C VAL A 108 -8.46 -10.64 16.99
N ASP A 109 -9.73 -10.98 16.85
CA ASP A 109 -10.21 -12.32 17.20
C ASP A 109 -9.35 -13.37 16.50
N PRO A 110 -8.62 -14.18 17.27
CA PRO A 110 -7.61 -15.09 16.72
C PRO A 110 -8.17 -16.15 15.78
N SER A 111 -9.42 -16.55 15.94
CA SER A 111 -10.02 -17.67 15.19
C SER A 111 -10.49 -17.28 13.80
N THR A 112 -11.12 -16.13 13.65
CA THR A 112 -11.72 -15.70 12.38
C THR A 112 -10.70 -15.17 11.40
N ASN A 113 -9.64 -14.53 11.89
CA ASN A 113 -8.62 -13.94 11.04
C ASN A 113 -7.61 -14.95 10.49
N LEU A 114 -7.24 -15.97 11.26
CA LEU A 114 -6.22 -16.92 10.84
C LEU A 114 -6.62 -17.67 9.56
N GLU A 115 -7.86 -18.07 9.42
CA GLU A 115 -8.32 -18.79 8.24
C GLU A 115 -8.45 -17.88 7.01
N ASN A 116 -8.91 -16.65 7.21
CA ASN A 116 -8.97 -15.65 6.15
C ASN A 116 -7.57 -15.23 5.69
N MET A 117 -6.63 -15.09 6.60
CA MET A 117 -5.23 -14.82 6.30
C MET A 117 -4.58 -15.97 5.54
N LYS A 118 -4.81 -17.24 5.92
CA LYS A 118 -4.34 -18.42 5.18
C LYS A 118 -4.82 -18.42 3.73
N LYS A 119 -6.11 -18.16 3.51
CA LYS A 119 -6.70 -18.10 2.16
C LYS A 119 -6.10 -16.96 1.35
N SER A 120 -5.78 -15.84 1.99
CA SER A 120 -5.21 -14.66 1.35
C SER A 120 -3.76 -14.85 0.96
N ILE A 121 -2.96 -15.46 1.81
CA ILE A 121 -1.57 -15.82 1.50
C ILE A 121 -1.53 -16.82 0.35
N ALA A 122 -2.35 -17.87 0.40
CA ALA A 122 -2.43 -18.83 -0.69
C ALA A 122 -2.81 -18.17 -2.02
N PHE A 123 -3.70 -17.19 -1.99
CA PHE A 123 -4.06 -16.42 -3.18
C PHE A 123 -2.89 -15.54 -3.67
N LEU A 124 -2.23 -14.82 -2.77
CA LEU A 124 -1.10 -13.94 -3.12
C LEU A 124 0.11 -14.72 -3.63
N GLN A 125 0.32 -15.97 -3.19
CA GLN A 125 1.35 -16.86 -3.74
C GLN A 125 1.15 -17.20 -5.22
N LEU A 126 -0.08 -17.06 -5.74
CA LEU A 126 -0.37 -17.23 -7.17
C LEU A 126 -0.06 -15.96 -7.99
N CYS A 127 0.19 -14.83 -7.34
CA CYS A 127 0.43 -13.55 -7.97
C CYS A 127 1.93 -13.26 -8.08
N SER A 128 2.28 -12.39 -9.02
CA SER A 128 3.66 -11.87 -9.12
C SER A 128 3.87 -10.77 -8.07
N VAL A 129 4.77 -11.01 -7.12
CA VAL A 129 5.07 -10.09 -6.01
C VAL A 129 6.51 -9.58 -6.11
N ALA A 130 6.69 -8.26 -6.09
CA ALA A 130 7.98 -7.60 -5.94
C ALA A 130 8.06 -7.02 -4.51
N VAL A 131 8.94 -7.58 -3.69
CA VAL A 131 9.24 -7.04 -2.36
C VAL A 131 10.32 -6.00 -2.50
N MET A 132 10.05 -4.77 -2.05
CA MET A 132 10.98 -3.63 -2.14
C MET A 132 11.47 -3.19 -0.77
N GLN A 133 12.73 -2.82 -0.71
CA GLN A 133 13.33 -2.09 0.40
C GLN A 133 13.39 -0.60 0.06
N ASN A 134 13.53 0.25 1.09
CA ASN A 134 13.68 1.69 0.87
C ASN A 134 14.87 1.98 -0.09
N GLY A 135 14.64 2.77 -1.12
CA GLY A 135 15.60 3.11 -2.17
C GLY A 135 15.55 2.19 -3.40
N ASP A 136 14.85 1.06 -3.33
CA ASP A 136 14.70 0.18 -4.49
C ASP A 136 13.85 0.82 -5.59
N LYS A 137 14.14 0.40 -6.83
CA LYS A 137 13.39 0.81 -8.02
C LYS A 137 12.97 -0.41 -8.81
N VAL A 138 11.71 -0.41 -9.26
CA VAL A 138 11.18 -1.48 -10.10
C VAL A 138 10.32 -0.89 -11.21
N LYS A 139 10.19 -1.60 -12.32
CA LYS A 139 9.21 -1.30 -13.35
C LYS A 139 8.14 -2.38 -13.37
N ALA A 140 6.90 -1.99 -13.05
CA ALA A 140 5.77 -2.89 -13.04
C ALA A 140 4.65 -2.35 -13.93
N ARG A 141 4.15 -3.16 -14.85
CA ARG A 141 3.10 -2.76 -15.80
C ARG A 141 3.40 -1.46 -16.58
N GLY A 142 4.68 -1.19 -16.85
CA GLY A 142 5.11 0.02 -17.56
C GLY A 142 5.37 1.24 -16.66
N VAL A 143 4.93 1.21 -15.41
CA VAL A 143 5.14 2.28 -14.42
C VAL A 143 6.47 2.06 -13.71
N GLU A 144 7.28 3.11 -13.61
CA GLU A 144 8.48 3.11 -12.78
C GLU A 144 8.09 3.45 -11.34
N ILE A 145 8.51 2.61 -10.40
CA ILE A 145 8.16 2.71 -8.99
C ILE A 145 9.44 2.77 -8.17
N GLU A 146 9.57 3.80 -7.34
CA GLU A 146 10.66 3.96 -6.37
C GLU A 146 10.09 3.85 -4.96
N ALA A 147 10.71 3.02 -4.12
CA ALA A 147 10.36 2.90 -2.71
C ALA A 147 11.12 3.96 -1.89
N THR A 148 10.39 4.72 -1.07
CA THR A 148 10.94 5.70 -0.14
C THR A 148 10.77 5.24 1.30
N PRO A 149 11.60 5.69 2.26
CA PRO A 149 11.37 5.43 3.68
C PRO A 149 10.04 5.99 4.17
N ALA A 150 9.36 5.20 5.01
CA ALA A 150 8.17 5.61 5.75
C ALA A 150 8.29 5.06 7.18
N TYR A 151 8.37 5.93 8.20
CA TYR A 151 8.59 5.52 9.58
C TYR A 151 8.30 6.64 10.58
N ASN A 152 8.15 6.26 11.88
CA ASN A 152 8.02 7.20 13.00
C ASN A 152 9.36 7.43 13.70
N VAL A 153 9.56 8.66 14.17
CA VAL A 153 10.72 9.09 14.97
C VAL A 153 10.31 9.43 16.40
N GLU A 154 9.28 10.26 16.53
CA GLU A 154 8.83 10.80 17.82
C GLU A 154 7.64 10.02 18.37
N GLN A 155 6.67 9.70 17.54
CA GLN A 155 5.45 8.99 17.95
C GLN A 155 5.76 7.51 18.24
N LYS A 156 5.45 7.12 19.46
CA LYS A 156 5.75 5.78 19.99
C LYS A 156 4.54 5.20 20.70
N ARG A 157 4.47 3.89 20.71
CA ARG A 157 3.54 3.12 21.54
C ARG A 157 3.91 3.21 23.00
N ASP A 158 3.03 2.77 23.89
CA ASP A 158 3.26 2.76 25.36
C ASP A 158 4.50 1.96 25.77
N ASN A 159 4.90 0.98 24.97
CA ASN A 159 6.12 0.19 25.19
C ASN A 159 7.41 0.88 24.71
N GLY A 160 7.32 2.10 24.16
CA GLY A 160 8.45 2.90 23.69
C GLY A 160 8.89 2.62 22.24
N HIS A 161 8.28 1.63 21.57
CA HIS A 161 8.58 1.36 20.15
C HIS A 161 7.84 2.32 19.22
N PRO A 162 8.41 2.72 18.06
CA PRO A 162 7.70 3.54 17.08
C PRO A 162 6.50 2.78 16.51
N PHE A 163 5.46 3.49 16.09
CA PHE A 163 4.32 2.87 15.40
C PHE A 163 4.74 2.23 14.08
N HIS A 164 5.66 2.86 13.35
CA HIS A 164 6.22 2.35 12.11
C HIS A 164 7.74 2.34 12.19
N ILE A 165 8.32 1.15 12.08
CA ILE A 165 9.78 0.95 12.21
C ILE A 165 10.45 1.29 10.89
N LYS A 166 11.57 2.02 10.95
CA LYS A 166 12.39 2.36 9.78
C LYS A 166 12.84 1.10 9.04
N GLY A 167 12.57 1.05 7.73
CA GLY A 167 12.98 -0.05 6.86
C GLY A 167 11.97 -1.20 6.74
N GLU A 168 10.85 -1.16 7.49
CA GLU A 168 9.78 -2.16 7.35
C GLU A 168 8.67 -1.70 6.41
N GLY A 169 8.30 -0.41 6.45
CA GLY A 169 7.36 0.23 5.53
C GLY A 169 8.03 0.99 4.40
N ASN A 170 7.26 1.23 3.34
CA ASN A 170 7.64 2.07 2.21
C ASN A 170 6.59 3.16 1.98
N GLY A 171 7.06 4.37 1.61
CA GLY A 171 6.33 5.20 0.68
C GLY A 171 6.65 4.78 -0.76
N TYR A 172 5.93 5.29 -1.74
CA TYR A 172 6.16 4.99 -3.16
C TYR A 172 6.08 6.24 -4.03
N ILE A 173 7.00 6.37 -4.99
CA ILE A 173 6.89 7.34 -6.09
C ILE A 173 6.59 6.55 -7.37
N LEU A 174 5.43 6.80 -7.98
CA LEU A 174 5.05 6.25 -9.27
C LEU A 174 5.33 7.29 -10.36
N ASN A 175 6.12 6.91 -11.36
CA ASN A 175 6.49 7.79 -12.47
C ASN A 175 5.80 7.35 -13.78
N PHE A 176 4.95 8.22 -14.27
CA PHE A 176 4.19 8.07 -15.52
C PHE A 176 4.81 8.95 -16.61
N GLY A 177 6.00 8.57 -17.09
CA GLY A 177 6.69 9.31 -18.15
C GLY A 177 7.16 10.72 -17.75
N GLY A 178 7.45 10.93 -16.48
CA GLY A 178 7.84 12.24 -15.91
C GLY A 178 6.78 12.83 -14.98
N PHE A 179 5.50 12.46 -15.14
CA PHE A 179 4.46 12.81 -14.16
C PHE A 179 4.55 11.89 -12.95
N LYS A 180 4.74 12.46 -11.77
CA LYS A 180 5.02 11.71 -10.53
C LYS A 180 3.90 11.80 -9.53
N VAL A 181 3.51 10.64 -8.99
CA VAL A 181 2.58 10.52 -7.88
C VAL A 181 3.31 9.94 -6.68
N TYR A 182 3.34 10.67 -5.58
CA TYR A 182 4.01 10.27 -4.34
C TYR A 182 2.98 9.82 -3.29
N PHE A 183 3.20 8.65 -2.73
CA PHE A 183 2.49 8.10 -1.57
C PHE A 183 3.49 8.03 -0.42
N ALA A 184 3.27 8.79 0.63
CA ALA A 184 4.21 8.80 1.76
C ALA A 184 4.15 7.52 2.60
N GLY A 185 3.01 6.80 2.58
CA GLY A 185 2.71 5.77 3.56
C GLY A 185 2.50 6.39 4.94
N ASP A 186 2.47 5.56 5.97
CA ASP A 186 2.41 6.04 7.35
C ASP A 186 3.80 6.41 7.83
N THR A 187 4.02 7.70 7.96
CA THR A 187 5.31 8.27 8.32
C THR A 187 5.14 9.60 9.03
N GLU A 188 6.01 9.93 9.95
CA GLU A 188 6.22 11.30 10.38
C GLU A 188 6.99 12.08 9.33
N PHE A 189 7.12 13.39 9.56
CA PHE A 189 7.99 14.21 8.74
C PHE A 189 9.45 13.80 8.97
N VAL A 190 10.02 13.15 7.96
CA VAL A 190 11.40 12.67 7.97
C VAL A 190 12.19 13.28 6.78
N PRO A 191 13.51 13.46 6.91
CA PRO A 191 14.32 14.08 5.85
C PRO A 191 14.21 13.37 4.50
N GLU A 192 14.00 12.07 4.50
CA GLU A 192 13.87 11.25 3.30
C GLU A 192 12.59 11.54 2.49
N MET A 193 11.57 12.17 3.09
CA MET A 193 10.39 12.67 2.35
C MET A 193 10.77 13.69 1.27
N ALA A 194 11.97 14.27 1.34
CA ALA A 194 12.52 15.10 0.26
C ALA A 194 12.57 14.36 -1.09
N ALA A 195 12.56 13.04 -1.12
CA ALA A 195 12.43 12.25 -2.35
C ALA A 195 11.11 12.54 -3.10
N GLY A 196 10.04 12.88 -2.37
CA GLY A 196 8.77 13.31 -2.95
C GLY A 196 8.75 14.73 -3.50
N LYS A 197 9.83 15.51 -3.32
CA LYS A 197 9.92 16.88 -3.84
C LYS A 197 9.82 16.87 -5.37
N GLY A 198 8.91 17.70 -5.88
CA GLY A 198 8.65 17.77 -7.33
C GLY A 198 7.70 16.68 -7.83
N ALA A 199 7.00 15.95 -6.95
CA ALA A 199 5.86 15.16 -7.35
C ALA A 199 4.70 16.08 -7.79
N ASP A 200 3.98 15.67 -8.82
CA ASP A 200 2.81 16.40 -9.33
C ASP A 200 1.60 16.20 -8.43
N ILE A 201 1.52 15.03 -7.77
CA ILE A 201 0.51 14.70 -6.76
C ILE A 201 1.24 14.06 -5.57
N ALA A 202 0.82 14.41 -4.34
CA ALA A 202 1.30 13.76 -3.12
C ALA A 202 0.13 13.38 -2.21
N PHE A 203 0.14 12.15 -1.74
CA PHE A 203 -0.71 11.64 -0.66
C PHE A 203 0.12 11.57 0.61
N LEU A 204 -0.22 12.43 1.58
CA LEU A 204 0.50 12.56 2.82
C LEU A 204 -0.39 12.19 4.00
N PRO A 205 0.11 11.50 5.02
CA PRO A 205 -0.66 11.20 6.22
C PRO A 205 -0.99 12.51 6.96
N LYS A 206 -2.23 12.62 7.43
CA LYS A 206 -2.71 13.82 8.15
C LYS A 206 -2.77 13.59 9.65
N ASN A 207 -3.18 12.41 10.06
CA ASN A 207 -3.22 11.99 11.45
C ASN A 207 -2.32 10.77 11.56
N LEU A 208 -1.22 10.94 12.26
CA LEU A 208 -0.41 9.81 12.68
C LEU A 208 -0.83 9.44 14.09
N PRO A 209 -0.80 8.14 14.41
CA PRO A 209 -0.95 7.71 15.79
C PRO A 209 0.17 8.26 16.64
#